data_cb9ccd384402c2a2e62cc26f5e051df0
#
_entry.id   cb9ccd384402c2a2e62cc26f5e051df0
#
_cell.length_a   1.000
_cell.length_b   1.000
_cell.length_c   1.000
_cell.angle_alpha   90.00
_cell.angle_beta   90.00
_cell.angle_gamma   90.00
#
_symmetry.space_group_name_H-M   'P 1'
#
loop_
_entity.id
_entity.type
_entity.pdbx_description
1 polymer ?
#
loop_
_entity_poly.entity_id
_entity_poly.type
_entity_poly.pdbx_seq_one_letter_code
_entity_poly.pdbx_strand_id
1 'polypeptide(L)'
;MYIQNKALVDEYEARLILFSAIEPGHTGWSQEIQRVGAVNVLQGLLGGQYNFKSCSTLLRKIEQTNIEMLQTSLVVSDSVFIYPGHTEWPKQVDQLANSPIGLIVKGDLSQLSHKSIAIVGTREPSQYGKEMAFDFATAFVNQGWNVVSGGALGIDTCAHVAALKATGKTVAVIASGVMVDYPSSNSKLFRAISMQGAMVSEVMPYIHAAQNRFLTRNRLIAALSCATLVVEAAHRSGSLRTARDAADLMRPVMAIPGQLNSPTSKGCHRLIAERAAEIVTCVQDAVEFVGVNQ
;
A
#
# COMPACT_ATOMS: atom_id res chain seq x y z
N MET A 1 -14.13 -13.22 -26.40
CA MET A 1 -14.84 -14.47 -26.71
C MET A 1 -14.85 -15.50 -25.57
N TYR A 2 -13.87 -15.51 -24.66
CA TYR A 2 -13.80 -16.50 -23.55
C TYR A 2 -14.82 -16.24 -22.43
N ILE A 3 -15.08 -14.95 -22.11
CA ILE A 3 -15.98 -14.56 -21.01
C ILE A 3 -17.46 -14.67 -21.43
N GLN A 4 -17.79 -14.55 -22.71
CA GLN A 4 -19.18 -14.60 -23.21
C GLN A 4 -19.83 -15.99 -23.14
N ASN A 5 -19.05 -17.07 -22.99
CA ASN A 5 -19.54 -18.45 -22.96
C ASN A 5 -19.58 -19.11 -21.56
N LYS A 6 -19.16 -18.39 -20.49
CA LYS A 6 -19.19 -18.93 -19.12
C LYS A 6 -20.49 -18.53 -18.44
N ALA A 7 -21.37 -19.49 -18.20
CA ALA A 7 -22.73 -19.26 -17.72
C ALA A 7 -22.84 -18.67 -16.30
N LEU A 8 -21.76 -18.69 -15.48
CA LEU A 8 -21.70 -18.08 -14.16
C LEU A 8 -20.24 -17.71 -13.84
N VAL A 9 -19.95 -16.40 -13.78
CA VAL A 9 -18.71 -15.85 -13.22
C VAL A 9 -18.97 -15.63 -11.73
N ASP A 10 -18.14 -16.19 -10.86
CA ASP A 10 -18.24 -15.95 -9.42
C ASP A 10 -17.61 -14.62 -9.00
N GLU A 11 -17.77 -14.26 -7.73
CA GLU A 11 -17.25 -12.97 -7.19
C GLU A 11 -15.71 -12.88 -7.29
N TYR A 12 -15.00 -13.99 -7.08
CA TYR A 12 -13.55 -14.05 -7.21
C TYR A 12 -13.11 -13.76 -8.64
N GLU A 13 -13.68 -14.47 -9.62
CA GLU A 13 -13.34 -14.30 -11.03
C GLU A 13 -13.69 -12.89 -11.52
N ALA A 14 -14.89 -12.39 -11.17
CA ALA A 14 -15.32 -11.06 -11.55
C ALA A 14 -14.36 -9.98 -10.99
N ARG A 15 -13.98 -10.09 -9.73
CA ARG A 15 -13.02 -9.17 -9.13
C ARG A 15 -11.65 -9.26 -9.75
N LEU A 16 -11.14 -10.45 -10.01
CA LEU A 16 -9.81 -10.63 -10.62
C LEU A 16 -9.75 -10.06 -12.04
N ILE A 17 -10.83 -10.24 -12.84
CA ILE A 17 -10.95 -9.63 -14.17
C ILE A 17 -10.98 -8.10 -14.07
N LEU A 18 -11.85 -7.54 -13.23
CA LEU A 18 -11.94 -6.08 -13.04
C LEU A 18 -10.64 -5.50 -12.49
N PHE A 19 -10.02 -6.17 -11.52
CA PHE A 19 -8.72 -5.79 -10.97
C PHE A 19 -7.61 -5.73 -12.02
N SER A 20 -7.59 -6.67 -12.95
CA SER A 20 -6.58 -6.69 -14.03
C SER A 20 -6.77 -5.56 -15.06
N ALA A 21 -7.99 -5.06 -15.21
CA ALA A 21 -8.37 -4.11 -16.27
C ALA A 21 -8.46 -2.65 -15.78
N ILE A 22 -8.80 -2.43 -14.50
CA ILE A 22 -9.01 -1.11 -13.89
C ILE A 22 -7.71 -0.64 -13.22
N GLU A 23 -7.33 0.61 -13.46
CA GLU A 23 -6.17 1.21 -12.77
C GLU A 23 -6.44 1.37 -11.26
N PRO A 24 -5.43 1.12 -10.41
CA PRO A 24 -5.53 1.29 -8.95
C PRO A 24 -6.08 2.64 -8.53
N GLY A 25 -6.94 2.65 -7.51
CA GLY A 25 -7.47 3.87 -6.92
C GLY A 25 -8.51 4.61 -7.77
N HIS A 26 -9.09 3.96 -8.77
CA HIS A 26 -10.15 4.55 -9.57
C HIS A 26 -11.46 4.65 -8.78
N THR A 27 -11.75 5.82 -8.21
CA THR A 27 -12.85 6.04 -7.27
C THR A 27 -14.20 5.59 -7.81
N GLY A 28 -14.55 5.96 -9.05
CA GLY A 28 -15.87 5.61 -9.61
C GLY A 28 -16.11 4.12 -9.72
N TRP A 29 -15.14 3.34 -10.18
CA TRP A 29 -15.29 1.88 -10.26
C TRP A 29 -15.22 1.21 -8.90
N SER A 30 -14.38 1.69 -7.98
CA SER A 30 -14.35 1.18 -6.61
C SER A 30 -15.71 1.34 -5.93
N GLN A 31 -16.31 2.52 -6.00
CA GLN A 31 -17.63 2.81 -5.43
C GLN A 31 -18.73 2.00 -6.08
N GLU A 32 -18.71 1.85 -7.42
CA GLU A 32 -19.72 1.07 -8.13
C GLU A 32 -19.66 -0.42 -7.77
N ILE A 33 -18.44 -0.97 -7.67
CA ILE A 33 -18.24 -2.36 -7.23
C ILE A 33 -18.71 -2.55 -5.79
N GLN A 34 -18.46 -1.59 -4.90
CA GLN A 34 -18.98 -1.64 -3.52
C GLN A 34 -20.51 -1.59 -3.48
N ARG A 35 -21.14 -0.80 -4.35
CA ARG A 35 -22.59 -0.57 -4.38
C ARG A 35 -23.37 -1.76 -4.90
N VAL A 36 -22.93 -2.40 -6.00
CA VAL A 36 -23.71 -3.44 -6.71
C VAL A 36 -23.02 -4.80 -6.79
N GLY A 37 -21.76 -4.92 -6.34
CA GLY A 37 -20.95 -6.13 -6.43
C GLY A 37 -20.18 -6.27 -7.76
N ALA A 38 -19.09 -7.02 -7.74
CA ALA A 38 -18.20 -7.14 -8.90
C ALA A 38 -18.84 -7.90 -10.06
N VAL A 39 -19.62 -8.93 -9.77
CA VAL A 39 -20.35 -9.72 -10.78
C VAL A 39 -21.29 -8.83 -11.57
N ASN A 40 -22.10 -8.01 -10.89
CA ASN A 40 -23.07 -7.13 -11.57
C ASN A 40 -22.37 -6.03 -12.38
N VAL A 41 -21.26 -5.47 -11.89
CA VAL A 41 -20.45 -4.50 -12.64
C VAL A 41 -19.89 -5.12 -13.91
N LEU A 42 -19.31 -6.32 -13.81
CA LEU A 42 -18.75 -7.03 -14.97
C LEU A 42 -19.83 -7.36 -16.00
N GLN A 43 -20.97 -7.89 -15.56
CA GLN A 43 -22.11 -8.18 -16.44
C GLN A 43 -22.66 -6.91 -17.08
N GLY A 44 -22.80 -5.82 -16.32
CA GLY A 44 -23.25 -4.52 -16.84
C GLY A 44 -22.31 -3.94 -17.89
N LEU A 45 -20.99 -4.09 -17.72
CA LEU A 45 -19.99 -3.69 -18.72
C LEU A 45 -20.12 -4.51 -20.01
N LEU A 46 -20.20 -5.82 -19.88
CA LEU A 46 -20.37 -6.74 -21.04
C LEU A 46 -21.72 -6.55 -21.74
N GLY A 47 -22.77 -6.24 -20.99
CA GLY A 47 -24.12 -5.98 -21.50
C GLY A 47 -24.35 -4.54 -22.01
N GLY A 48 -23.34 -3.67 -21.98
CA GLY A 48 -23.44 -2.29 -22.49
C GLY A 48 -24.27 -1.34 -21.63
N GLN A 49 -24.50 -1.68 -20.34
CA GLN A 49 -25.25 -0.83 -19.41
C GLN A 49 -24.49 0.46 -19.02
N TYR A 50 -23.15 0.44 -19.10
CA TYR A 50 -22.29 1.59 -18.82
C TYR A 50 -21.85 2.25 -20.12
N ASN A 51 -22.48 3.39 -20.47
CA ASN A 51 -22.27 4.04 -21.75
C ASN A 51 -21.44 5.33 -21.62
N PHE A 52 -20.17 5.22 -21.22
CA PHE A 52 -19.22 6.33 -21.19
C PHE A 52 -18.08 6.10 -22.20
N LYS A 53 -17.53 7.16 -22.77
CA LYS A 53 -16.36 7.05 -23.68
C LYS A 53 -15.17 6.32 -23.04
N SER A 54 -14.99 6.42 -21.72
CA SER A 54 -13.96 5.71 -20.98
C SER A 54 -14.21 4.19 -20.86
N CYS A 55 -15.45 3.72 -21.01
CA CYS A 55 -15.80 2.30 -20.89
C CYS A 55 -15.32 1.47 -22.09
N SER A 56 -15.18 2.06 -23.28
CA SER A 56 -14.74 1.30 -24.46
C SER A 56 -13.33 0.72 -24.33
N THR A 57 -12.41 1.46 -23.71
CA THR A 57 -11.04 0.98 -23.43
C THR A 57 -11.04 -0.08 -22.36
N LEU A 58 -11.84 0.10 -21.29
CA LEU A 58 -11.99 -0.86 -20.22
C LEU A 58 -12.62 -2.16 -20.74
N LEU A 59 -13.71 -2.05 -21.51
CA LEU A 59 -14.39 -3.20 -22.10
C LEU A 59 -13.44 -4.03 -22.98
N ARG A 60 -12.67 -3.35 -23.86
CA ARG A 60 -11.67 -4.03 -24.69
C ARG A 60 -10.63 -4.78 -23.85
N LYS A 61 -10.15 -4.23 -22.73
CA LYS A 61 -9.23 -4.91 -21.82
C LYS A 61 -9.89 -6.15 -21.22
N ILE A 62 -11.14 -6.01 -20.77
CA ILE A 62 -11.92 -7.12 -20.18
C ILE A 62 -12.12 -8.22 -21.21
N GLU A 63 -12.53 -7.92 -22.42
CA GLU A 63 -12.75 -8.90 -23.51
C GLU A 63 -11.47 -9.64 -23.92
N GLN A 64 -10.31 -9.00 -23.79
CA GLN A 64 -9.00 -9.59 -24.04
C GLN A 64 -8.45 -10.39 -22.86
N THR A 65 -9.08 -10.31 -21.68
CA THR A 65 -8.61 -11.00 -20.48
C THR A 65 -8.90 -12.48 -20.55
N ASN A 66 -7.87 -13.29 -20.28
CA ASN A 66 -7.98 -14.72 -20.07
C ASN A 66 -7.82 -15.00 -18.56
N ILE A 67 -8.89 -15.47 -17.92
CA ILE A 67 -8.91 -15.74 -16.46
C ILE A 67 -7.90 -16.83 -16.07
N GLU A 68 -7.71 -17.86 -16.87
CA GLU A 68 -6.74 -18.93 -16.59
C GLU A 68 -5.30 -18.40 -16.58
N MET A 69 -5.00 -17.45 -17.48
CA MET A 69 -3.69 -16.79 -17.48
C MET A 69 -3.50 -15.92 -16.23
N LEU A 70 -4.54 -15.22 -15.76
CA LEU A 70 -4.46 -14.45 -14.52
C LEU A 70 -4.22 -15.38 -13.32
N GLN A 71 -4.98 -16.46 -13.21
CA GLN A 71 -4.82 -17.46 -12.15
C GLN A 71 -3.44 -18.13 -12.19
N THR A 72 -2.99 -18.54 -13.38
CA THR A 72 -1.64 -19.09 -13.58
C THR A 72 -0.56 -18.11 -13.14
N SER A 73 -0.73 -16.83 -13.45
CA SER A 73 0.20 -15.77 -13.04
C SER A 73 0.33 -15.67 -11.51
N LEU A 74 -0.75 -15.85 -10.77
CA LEU A 74 -0.75 -15.89 -9.30
C LEU A 74 0.01 -17.11 -8.77
N VAL A 75 -0.25 -18.28 -9.32
CA VAL A 75 0.42 -19.53 -8.94
C VAL A 75 1.93 -19.44 -9.19
N VAL A 76 2.33 -19.03 -10.41
CA VAL A 76 3.74 -18.93 -10.79
C VAL A 76 4.49 -17.88 -9.98
N SER A 77 3.83 -16.80 -9.55
CA SER A 77 4.41 -15.77 -8.71
C SER A 77 4.45 -16.12 -7.22
N ASP A 78 3.88 -17.24 -6.82
CA ASP A 78 3.69 -17.61 -5.41
C ASP A 78 3.00 -16.46 -4.65
N SER A 79 1.87 -15.99 -5.17
CA SER A 79 1.10 -14.90 -4.61
C SER A 79 -0.40 -15.20 -4.58
N VAL A 80 -1.10 -14.54 -3.69
CA VAL A 80 -2.53 -14.73 -3.46
C VAL A 80 -3.29 -13.45 -3.81
N PHE A 81 -4.39 -13.57 -4.52
CA PHE A 81 -5.35 -12.50 -4.71
C PHE A 81 -6.39 -12.53 -3.59
N ILE A 82 -6.44 -11.48 -2.79
CA ILE A 82 -7.44 -11.28 -1.74
C ILE A 82 -8.34 -10.09 -2.07
N TYR A 83 -9.58 -10.11 -1.58
CA TYR A 83 -10.59 -9.11 -1.88
C TYR A 83 -11.59 -8.96 -0.73
N PRO A 84 -12.43 -7.92 -0.67
CA PRO A 84 -13.47 -7.80 0.35
C PRO A 84 -14.35 -9.04 0.45
N GLY A 85 -14.36 -9.67 1.64
CA GLY A 85 -15.01 -10.97 1.90
C GLY A 85 -14.05 -12.16 1.98
N HIS A 86 -12.79 -12.03 1.58
CA HIS A 86 -11.76 -13.04 1.85
C HIS A 86 -11.41 -13.04 3.35
N THR A 87 -11.11 -14.21 3.92
CA THR A 87 -10.80 -14.36 5.36
C THR A 87 -9.64 -13.50 5.84
N GLU A 88 -8.61 -13.36 5.00
CA GLU A 88 -7.41 -12.54 5.28
C GLU A 88 -7.51 -11.10 4.74
N TRP A 89 -8.71 -10.65 4.37
CA TRP A 89 -8.89 -9.27 3.92
C TRP A 89 -8.69 -8.28 5.08
N PRO A 90 -7.75 -7.31 4.95
CA PRO A 90 -7.51 -6.32 5.99
C PRO A 90 -8.63 -5.26 5.99
N LYS A 91 -9.62 -5.42 6.86
CA LYS A 91 -10.85 -4.58 6.90
C LYS A 91 -10.56 -3.09 7.02
N GLN A 92 -9.40 -2.70 7.55
CA GLN A 92 -9.00 -1.31 7.68
C GLN A 92 -8.84 -0.59 6.32
N VAL A 93 -8.63 -1.31 5.22
CA VAL A 93 -8.58 -0.68 3.88
C VAL A 93 -9.96 -0.33 3.32
N ASP A 94 -11.03 -0.86 3.90
CA ASP A 94 -12.40 -0.51 3.51
C ASP A 94 -12.78 0.93 3.94
N GLN A 95 -12.03 1.54 4.85
CA GLN A 95 -12.18 2.94 5.27
C GLN A 95 -11.76 3.93 4.17
N LEU A 96 -11.02 3.47 3.15
CA LEU A 96 -10.63 4.31 2.02
C LEU A 96 -11.84 4.65 1.14
N ALA A 97 -11.99 5.92 0.78
CA ALA A 97 -13.02 6.37 -0.16
C ALA A 97 -12.94 5.69 -1.53
N ASN A 98 -11.75 5.24 -1.91
CA ASN A 98 -11.44 4.45 -3.09
C ASN A 98 -10.79 3.13 -2.68
N SER A 99 -11.51 2.33 -1.88
CA SER A 99 -11.08 0.99 -1.45
C SER A 99 -10.65 0.14 -2.64
N PRO A 100 -9.57 -0.66 -2.50
CA PRO A 100 -9.09 -1.49 -3.59
C PRO A 100 -10.13 -2.57 -3.99
N ILE A 101 -10.18 -2.90 -5.27
CA ILE A 101 -11.00 -4.00 -5.81
C ILE A 101 -10.52 -5.33 -5.23
N GLY A 102 -9.23 -5.43 -5.00
CA GLY A 102 -8.51 -6.53 -4.39
C GLY A 102 -7.05 -6.18 -4.18
N LEU A 103 -6.28 -7.07 -3.60
CA LEU A 103 -4.85 -6.95 -3.37
C LEU A 103 -4.15 -8.25 -3.80
N ILE A 104 -2.97 -8.12 -4.39
CA ILE A 104 -2.04 -9.23 -4.59
C ILE A 104 -1.07 -9.23 -3.42
N VAL A 105 -0.96 -10.36 -2.74
CA VAL A 105 -0.07 -10.52 -1.58
C VAL A 105 0.91 -11.65 -1.83
N LYS A 106 2.19 -11.40 -1.57
CA LYS A 106 3.25 -12.41 -1.57
C LYS A 106 3.89 -12.46 -0.19
N GLY A 107 3.90 -13.64 0.44
CA GLY A 107 4.36 -13.85 1.80
C GLY A 107 3.21 -14.13 2.77
N ASP A 108 3.35 -13.74 4.03
CA ASP A 108 2.41 -14.04 5.11
C ASP A 108 1.23 -13.05 5.12
N LEU A 109 0.04 -13.51 4.71
CA LEU A 109 -1.18 -12.68 4.62
C LEU A 109 -1.63 -12.16 5.99
N SER A 110 -1.38 -12.90 7.08
CA SER A 110 -1.79 -12.52 8.43
C SER A 110 -1.17 -11.18 8.88
N GLN A 111 -0.03 -10.81 8.29
CA GLN A 111 0.67 -9.58 8.62
C GLN A 111 -0.08 -8.31 8.19
N LEU A 112 -1.06 -8.42 7.29
CA LEU A 112 -1.84 -7.27 6.81
C LEU A 112 -2.82 -6.75 7.87
N SER A 113 -3.28 -7.62 8.77
CA SER A 113 -4.20 -7.28 9.86
C SER A 113 -3.51 -7.09 11.20
N HIS A 114 -2.19 -7.28 11.25
CA HIS A 114 -1.42 -7.11 12.47
C HIS A 114 -1.24 -5.62 12.82
N LYS A 115 -1.12 -5.31 14.10
CA LYS A 115 -0.84 -3.96 14.61
C LYS A 115 0.43 -3.40 13.97
N SER A 116 0.32 -2.28 13.26
CA SER A 116 1.37 -1.80 12.37
C SER A 116 1.57 -0.29 12.45
N ILE A 117 2.82 0.15 12.25
CA ILE A 117 3.23 1.54 12.10
C ILE A 117 3.74 1.80 10.69
N ALA A 118 3.24 2.84 10.01
CA ALA A 118 3.86 3.33 8.78
C ALA A 118 5.10 4.15 9.11
N ILE A 119 6.24 3.84 8.49
CA ILE A 119 7.47 4.65 8.60
C ILE A 119 7.85 5.07 7.19
N VAL A 120 7.78 6.37 6.91
CA VAL A 120 7.95 6.91 5.56
C VAL A 120 8.87 8.13 5.55
N GLY A 121 9.43 8.45 4.38
CA GLY A 121 10.27 9.64 4.28
C GLY A 121 10.91 9.84 2.91
N THR A 122 11.98 10.63 2.91
CA THR A 122 12.74 10.97 1.70
C THR A 122 13.48 9.76 1.14
N ARG A 123 13.66 9.78 -0.19
CA ARG A 123 14.49 8.77 -0.89
C ARG A 123 16.00 9.02 -0.75
N GLU A 124 16.38 10.21 -0.30
CA GLU A 124 17.77 10.64 -0.07
C GLU A 124 17.89 11.15 1.37
N PRO A 125 17.89 10.25 2.37
CA PRO A 125 17.96 10.63 3.76
C PRO A 125 19.38 11.07 4.15
N SER A 126 19.44 11.99 5.11
CA SER A 126 20.65 12.30 5.83
C SER A 126 21.10 11.09 6.68
N GLN A 127 22.31 11.16 7.23
CA GLN A 127 22.76 10.14 8.18
C GLN A 127 21.83 10.09 9.41
N TYR A 128 21.44 11.27 9.93
CA TYR A 128 20.46 11.39 11.00
C TYR A 128 19.13 10.70 10.66
N GLY A 129 18.59 10.97 9.45
CA GLY A 129 17.33 10.34 9.03
C GLY A 129 17.41 8.80 8.95
N LYS A 130 18.56 8.26 8.51
CA LYS A 130 18.77 6.81 8.49
C LYS A 130 18.79 6.20 9.89
N GLU A 131 19.49 6.85 10.82
CA GLU A 131 19.57 6.44 12.22
C GLU A 131 18.20 6.48 12.87
N MET A 132 17.47 7.59 12.72
CA MET A 132 16.11 7.71 13.26
C MET A 132 15.15 6.65 12.68
N ALA A 133 15.17 6.42 11.36
CA ALA A 133 14.34 5.39 10.76
C ALA A 133 14.65 4.00 11.31
N PHE A 134 15.91 3.71 11.55
CA PHE A 134 16.36 2.44 12.10
C PHE A 134 15.93 2.29 13.57
N ASP A 135 16.17 3.30 14.40
CA ASP A 135 15.88 3.24 15.84
C ASP A 135 14.39 3.14 16.11
N PHE A 136 13.58 3.98 15.45
CA PHE A 136 12.12 3.92 15.62
C PHE A 136 11.53 2.61 15.09
N ALA A 137 11.98 2.12 13.93
CA ALA A 137 11.51 0.84 13.41
C ALA A 137 11.85 -0.32 14.36
N THR A 138 13.09 -0.36 14.87
CA THR A 138 13.54 -1.36 15.84
C THR A 138 12.70 -1.31 17.12
N ALA A 139 12.44 -0.12 17.61
CA ALA A 139 11.68 0.04 18.85
C ALA A 139 10.22 -0.38 18.71
N PHE A 140 9.54 -0.02 17.62
CA PHE A 140 8.18 -0.49 17.36
C PHE A 140 8.12 -2.01 17.21
N VAL A 141 9.10 -2.62 16.52
CA VAL A 141 9.21 -4.09 16.44
C VAL A 141 9.36 -4.72 17.83
N ASN A 142 10.20 -4.15 18.69
CA ASN A 142 10.39 -4.65 20.08
C ASN A 142 9.12 -4.52 20.92
N GLN A 143 8.18 -3.66 20.54
CA GLN A 143 6.84 -3.55 21.13
C GLN A 143 5.80 -4.46 20.46
N GLY A 144 6.22 -5.34 19.54
CA GLY A 144 5.35 -6.27 18.84
C GLY A 144 4.58 -5.67 17.67
N TRP A 145 5.00 -4.51 17.13
CA TRP A 145 4.37 -3.92 15.96
C TRP A 145 5.05 -4.33 14.67
N ASN A 146 4.28 -4.43 13.60
CA ASN A 146 4.84 -4.52 12.26
C ASN A 146 5.20 -3.13 11.72
N VAL A 147 6.21 -3.09 10.86
CA VAL A 147 6.54 -1.89 10.08
C VAL A 147 5.90 -2.00 8.71
N VAL A 148 5.14 -0.98 8.30
CA VAL A 148 4.61 -0.84 6.94
C VAL A 148 5.32 0.29 6.24
N SER A 149 5.79 0.06 5.01
CA SER A 149 6.39 1.12 4.20
C SER A 149 6.29 0.82 2.71
N GLY A 150 6.79 1.71 1.87
CA GLY A 150 6.62 1.65 0.42
C GLY A 150 7.70 0.90 -0.34
N GLY A 151 8.77 0.45 0.32
CA GLY A 151 9.91 -0.20 -0.33
C GLY A 151 10.73 0.74 -1.22
N ALA A 152 10.57 2.04 -1.14
CA ALA A 152 11.38 3.02 -1.87
C ALA A 152 12.81 3.08 -1.31
N LEU A 153 13.73 3.72 -2.06
CA LEU A 153 15.05 4.05 -1.52
C LEU A 153 14.93 4.96 -0.30
N GLY A 154 15.95 4.99 0.52
CA GLY A 154 16.04 5.90 1.66
C GLY A 154 15.33 5.42 2.90
N ILE A 155 14.45 6.23 3.46
CA ILE A 155 13.78 5.96 4.74
C ILE A 155 13.01 4.64 4.71
N ASP A 156 12.23 4.36 3.68
CA ASP A 156 11.48 3.12 3.55
C ASP A 156 12.39 1.89 3.62
N THR A 157 13.53 1.93 2.88
CA THR A 157 14.55 0.87 2.93
C THR A 157 15.12 0.70 4.33
N CYS A 158 15.48 1.80 5.01
CA CYS A 158 16.03 1.76 6.37
C CYS A 158 15.03 1.14 7.35
N ALA A 159 13.76 1.52 7.27
CA ALA A 159 12.71 1.01 8.13
C ALA A 159 12.48 -0.51 7.95
N HIS A 160 12.40 -0.98 6.69
CA HIS A 160 12.28 -2.41 6.43
C HIS A 160 13.49 -3.22 6.90
N VAL A 161 14.70 -2.72 6.64
CA VAL A 161 15.94 -3.37 7.07
C VAL A 161 16.03 -3.45 8.59
N ALA A 162 15.65 -2.38 9.29
CA ALA A 162 15.63 -2.35 10.75
C ALA A 162 14.64 -3.37 11.32
N ALA A 163 13.42 -3.41 10.77
CA ALA A 163 12.41 -4.37 11.19
C ALA A 163 12.87 -5.82 11.04
N LEU A 164 13.46 -6.17 9.89
CA LEU A 164 13.99 -7.52 9.65
C LEU A 164 15.18 -7.85 10.56
N LYS A 165 16.10 -6.89 10.82
CA LYS A 165 17.22 -7.08 11.73
C LYS A 165 16.80 -7.29 13.18
N ALA A 166 15.73 -6.62 13.59
CA ALA A 166 15.12 -6.81 14.92
C ALA A 166 14.26 -8.08 15.00
N THR A 167 14.35 -8.98 14.01
CA THR A 167 13.55 -10.22 13.92
C THR A 167 12.03 -10.01 13.91
N GLY A 168 11.61 -8.77 13.59
CA GLY A 168 10.20 -8.40 13.44
C GLY A 168 9.65 -8.68 12.05
N LYS A 169 8.39 -8.33 11.87
CA LYS A 169 7.68 -8.45 10.60
C LYS A 169 7.55 -7.08 9.93
N THR A 170 7.52 -7.10 8.60
CA THR A 170 7.32 -5.87 7.84
C THR A 170 6.49 -6.13 6.59
N VAL A 171 5.68 -5.14 6.21
CA VAL A 171 4.83 -5.18 5.03
C VAL A 171 5.27 -4.11 4.04
N ALA A 172 5.73 -4.54 2.87
CA ALA A 172 6.06 -3.63 1.78
C ALA A 172 4.85 -3.46 0.85
N VAL A 173 4.27 -2.28 0.85
CA VAL A 173 3.23 -1.92 -0.13
C VAL A 173 3.94 -1.35 -1.34
N ILE A 174 3.85 -1.99 -2.50
CA ILE A 174 4.62 -1.63 -3.69
C ILE A 174 3.74 -1.08 -4.81
N ALA A 175 4.33 -0.27 -5.70
CA ALA A 175 3.62 0.34 -6.84
C ALA A 175 3.72 -0.46 -8.15
N SER A 176 4.51 -1.53 -8.14
CA SER A 176 4.65 -2.55 -9.18
C SER A 176 3.95 -3.84 -8.77
N GLY A 177 3.85 -4.80 -9.66
CA GLY A 177 3.48 -6.17 -9.29
C GLY A 177 4.58 -6.84 -8.46
N VAL A 178 4.22 -7.85 -7.67
CA VAL A 178 5.08 -8.52 -6.70
C VAL A 178 6.26 -9.29 -7.32
N MET A 179 6.29 -9.42 -8.63
CA MET A 179 7.42 -10.03 -9.39
C MET A 179 8.30 -9.00 -10.07
N VAL A 180 8.03 -7.71 -9.88
CA VAL A 180 8.81 -6.62 -10.48
C VAL A 180 9.46 -5.79 -9.37
N ASP A 181 10.72 -6.02 -9.13
CA ASP A 181 11.49 -5.29 -8.12
C ASP A 181 11.72 -3.83 -8.54
N TYR A 182 11.09 -2.90 -7.84
CA TYR A 182 11.32 -1.49 -8.02
C TYR A 182 11.43 -0.75 -6.68
N PRO A 183 12.57 -0.12 -6.38
CA PRO A 183 13.80 -0.07 -7.19
C PRO A 183 14.52 -1.43 -7.21
N SER A 184 15.21 -1.73 -8.32
CA SER A 184 15.92 -3.00 -8.50
C SER A 184 17.06 -3.22 -7.49
N SER A 185 17.61 -2.13 -6.94
CA SER A 185 18.62 -2.19 -5.87
C SER A 185 18.08 -2.81 -4.57
N ASN A 186 16.76 -2.82 -4.37
CA ASN A 186 16.09 -3.42 -3.21
C ASN A 186 15.65 -4.88 -3.44
N SER A 187 16.04 -5.54 -4.55
CA SER A 187 15.62 -6.91 -4.85
C SER A 187 15.90 -7.90 -3.73
N LYS A 188 17.07 -7.81 -3.09
CA LYS A 188 17.40 -8.67 -1.93
C LYS A 188 16.50 -8.39 -0.73
N LEU A 189 16.17 -7.12 -0.51
CA LEU A 189 15.27 -6.69 0.56
C LEU A 189 13.85 -7.21 0.30
N PHE A 190 13.31 -7.05 -0.90
CA PHE A 190 11.99 -7.56 -1.25
C PHE A 190 11.87 -9.07 -1.09
N ARG A 191 12.90 -9.82 -1.47
CA ARG A 191 12.97 -11.26 -1.22
C ARG A 191 12.93 -11.57 0.28
N ALA A 192 13.70 -10.86 1.10
CA ALA A 192 13.67 -11.06 2.56
C ALA A 192 12.31 -10.70 3.17
N ILE A 193 11.68 -9.63 2.70
CA ILE A 193 10.33 -9.22 3.14
C ILE A 193 9.30 -10.29 2.79
N SER A 194 9.31 -10.83 1.55
CA SER A 194 8.34 -11.86 1.15
C SER A 194 8.51 -13.18 1.92
N MET A 195 9.71 -13.47 2.44
CA MET A 195 9.98 -14.66 3.25
C MET A 195 9.61 -14.50 4.73
N GLN A 196 9.69 -13.29 5.28
CA GLN A 196 9.54 -13.03 6.72
C GLN A 196 8.34 -12.14 7.06
N GLY A 197 7.71 -11.51 6.10
CA GLY A 197 6.58 -10.62 6.23
C GLY A 197 5.68 -10.73 5.00
N ALA A 198 5.29 -9.59 4.40
CA ALA A 198 4.46 -9.59 3.20
C ALA A 198 4.82 -8.46 2.22
N MET A 199 4.65 -8.72 0.95
CA MET A 199 4.61 -7.71 -0.12
C MET A 199 3.17 -7.58 -0.61
N VAL A 200 2.70 -6.36 -0.77
CA VAL A 200 1.31 -6.05 -1.17
C VAL A 200 1.31 -5.16 -2.39
N SER A 201 0.49 -5.50 -3.37
CA SER A 201 0.33 -4.73 -4.59
C SER A 201 -1.13 -4.64 -5.02
N GLU A 202 -1.49 -3.53 -5.64
CA GLU A 202 -2.82 -3.30 -6.26
C GLU A 202 -2.78 -3.49 -7.79
N VAL A 203 -1.79 -4.23 -8.30
CA VAL A 203 -1.70 -4.62 -9.71
C VAL A 203 -1.24 -6.08 -9.84
N MET A 204 -1.48 -6.67 -11.01
CA MET A 204 -1.09 -8.07 -11.30
C MET A 204 0.44 -8.28 -11.17
N PRO A 205 0.91 -9.50 -10.87
CA PRO A 205 2.29 -9.77 -10.41
C PRO A 205 3.40 -9.25 -11.30
N TYR A 206 3.22 -9.20 -12.60
CA TYR A 206 4.27 -8.83 -13.58
C TYR A 206 4.11 -7.39 -14.13
N ILE A 207 3.24 -6.58 -13.54
CA ILE A 207 3.02 -5.20 -14.01
C ILE A 207 4.13 -4.28 -13.49
N HIS A 208 4.76 -3.54 -14.40
CA HIS A 208 5.79 -2.57 -14.06
C HIS A 208 5.22 -1.36 -13.29
N ALA A 209 6.08 -0.74 -12.48
CA ALA A 209 5.75 0.48 -11.77
C ALA A 209 5.44 1.62 -12.76
N ALA A 210 4.46 2.45 -12.42
CA ALA A 210 4.10 3.65 -13.15
C ALA A 210 4.04 4.86 -12.20
N GLN A 211 4.34 6.06 -12.71
CA GLN A 211 4.49 7.25 -11.88
C GLN A 211 3.24 7.56 -11.05
N ASN A 212 2.06 7.46 -11.64
CA ASN A 212 0.78 7.67 -10.95
C ASN A 212 0.54 6.65 -9.82
N ARG A 213 1.02 5.42 -9.96
CA ARG A 213 0.80 4.34 -8.98
C ARG A 213 1.55 4.55 -7.68
N PHE A 214 2.67 5.29 -7.69
CA PHE A 214 3.39 5.61 -6.44
C PHE A 214 2.53 6.46 -5.49
N LEU A 215 1.81 7.45 -6.02
CA LEU A 215 0.95 8.30 -5.21
C LEU A 215 -0.33 7.57 -4.79
N THR A 216 -0.92 6.81 -5.71
CA THR A 216 -2.13 6.03 -5.42
C THR A 216 -1.89 4.97 -4.34
N ARG A 217 -0.74 4.29 -4.39
CA ARG A 217 -0.34 3.26 -3.45
C ARG A 217 -0.20 3.78 -2.01
N ASN A 218 0.23 5.05 -1.82
CA ASN A 218 0.51 5.60 -0.50
C ASN A 218 -0.70 5.54 0.45
N ARG A 219 -1.92 5.64 -0.06
CA ARG A 219 -3.14 5.46 0.73
C ARG A 219 -3.23 4.08 1.39
N LEU A 220 -2.67 3.05 0.75
CA LEU A 220 -2.64 1.70 1.32
C LEU A 220 -1.61 1.58 2.45
N ILE A 221 -0.47 2.29 2.36
CA ILE A 221 0.49 2.36 3.48
C ILE A 221 -0.21 2.95 4.70
N ALA A 222 -0.91 4.08 4.52
CA ALA A 222 -1.68 4.70 5.58
C ALA A 222 -2.78 3.77 6.08
N ALA A 223 -3.55 3.15 5.19
CA ALA A 223 -4.69 2.30 5.55
C ALA A 223 -4.30 0.98 6.25
N LEU A 224 -3.13 0.43 5.99
CA LEU A 224 -2.63 -0.78 6.64
C LEU A 224 -1.92 -0.50 7.99
N SER A 225 -1.86 0.75 8.44
CA SER A 225 -1.13 1.14 9.65
C SER A 225 -2.02 1.83 10.65
N CYS A 226 -1.77 1.66 11.94
CA CYS A 226 -2.49 2.36 13.00
C CYS A 226 -2.08 3.82 13.13
N ALA A 227 -0.84 4.16 12.76
CA ALA A 227 -0.28 5.51 12.78
C ALA A 227 0.80 5.64 11.70
N THR A 228 1.21 6.87 11.40
CA THR A 228 2.26 7.18 10.42
C THR A 228 3.35 8.05 11.03
N LEU A 229 4.60 7.62 10.93
CA LEU A 229 5.79 8.38 11.29
C LEU A 229 6.49 8.88 10.03
N VAL A 230 6.65 10.20 9.92
CA VAL A 230 7.44 10.85 8.87
C VAL A 230 8.81 11.22 9.44
N VAL A 231 9.86 10.54 8.96
CA VAL A 231 11.24 10.71 9.51
C VAL A 231 11.94 11.92 8.91
N GLU A 232 12.00 11.99 7.60
CA GLU A 232 12.51 13.14 6.86
C GLU A 232 11.67 13.34 5.60
N ALA A 233 11.33 14.58 5.29
CA ALA A 233 10.59 14.93 4.08
C ALA A 233 10.97 16.31 3.56
N ALA A 234 11.25 16.44 2.27
CA ALA A 234 11.30 17.73 1.61
C ALA A 234 9.89 18.32 1.49
N HIS A 235 9.80 19.63 1.24
CA HIS A 235 8.52 20.37 1.18
C HIS A 235 7.47 19.77 0.21
N ARG A 236 7.90 19.11 -0.87
CA ARG A 236 7.05 18.47 -1.88
C ARG A 236 7.32 16.97 -1.97
N SER A 237 7.52 16.31 -0.85
CA SER A 237 7.78 14.87 -0.79
C SER A 237 6.50 14.04 -0.94
N GLY A 238 6.63 12.87 -1.59
CA GLY A 238 5.54 11.88 -1.65
C GLY A 238 5.13 11.34 -0.27
N SER A 239 6.03 11.31 0.71
CA SER A 239 5.75 10.90 2.08
C SER A 239 4.75 11.83 2.80
N LEU A 240 4.70 13.13 2.43
CA LEU A 240 3.67 14.04 2.93
C LEU A 240 2.27 13.67 2.43
N ARG A 241 2.17 12.97 1.29
CA ARG A 241 0.88 12.44 0.82
C ARG A 241 0.44 11.28 1.71
N THR A 242 1.32 10.38 2.09
CA THR A 242 1.01 9.30 3.05
C THR A 242 0.54 9.86 4.39
N ALA A 243 1.19 10.91 4.89
CA ALA A 243 0.78 11.61 6.11
C ALA A 243 -0.65 12.18 6.01
N ARG A 244 -1.00 12.80 4.87
CA ARG A 244 -2.36 13.31 4.64
C ARG A 244 -3.38 12.17 4.50
N ASP A 245 -3.05 11.11 3.75
CA ASP A 245 -3.90 9.94 3.61
C ASP A 245 -4.19 9.29 4.99
N ALA A 246 -3.21 9.31 5.92
CA ALA A 246 -3.40 8.86 7.30
C ALA A 246 -4.33 9.79 8.10
N ALA A 247 -4.14 11.11 7.98
CA ALA A 247 -4.99 12.10 8.62
C ALA A 247 -6.45 12.03 8.10
N ASP A 248 -6.65 11.83 6.80
CA ASP A 248 -7.97 11.63 6.19
C ASP A 248 -8.69 10.38 6.75
N LEU A 249 -7.92 9.38 7.19
CA LEU A 249 -8.40 8.18 7.88
C LEU A 249 -8.50 8.38 9.40
N MET A 250 -8.34 9.61 9.92
CA MET A 250 -8.33 9.93 11.35
C MET A 250 -7.28 9.15 12.14
N ARG A 251 -6.14 8.81 11.51
CA ARG A 251 -5.04 8.08 12.15
C ARG A 251 -3.96 9.05 12.60
N PRO A 252 -3.35 8.80 13.77
CA PRO A 252 -2.25 9.61 14.28
C PRO A 252 -1.11 9.75 13.27
N VAL A 253 -0.62 10.98 13.11
CA VAL A 253 0.55 11.28 12.31
C VAL A 253 1.61 11.88 13.23
N MET A 254 2.83 11.40 13.10
CA MET A 254 4.00 11.87 13.84
C MET A 254 5.06 12.35 12.86
N ALA A 255 5.84 13.34 13.27
CA ALA A 255 6.97 13.83 12.49
C ALA A 255 8.18 14.07 13.36
N ILE A 256 9.34 13.62 12.89
CA ILE A 256 10.62 13.84 13.55
C ILE A 256 11.14 15.22 13.15
N PRO A 257 11.46 16.10 14.12
CA PRO A 257 12.09 17.38 13.83
C PRO A 257 13.55 17.19 13.37
N GLY A 258 14.01 18.10 12.54
CA GLY A 258 15.40 18.12 12.11
C GLY A 258 15.95 19.55 12.11
N GLN A 259 17.13 19.73 11.52
CA GLN A 259 17.74 21.06 11.45
C GLN A 259 16.91 22.02 10.57
N LEU A 260 16.77 23.26 11.00
CA LEU A 260 15.98 24.28 10.29
C LEU A 260 16.48 24.58 8.87
N ASN A 261 17.78 24.47 8.66
CA ASN A 261 18.42 24.70 7.36
C ASN A 261 18.46 23.44 6.47
N SER A 262 18.06 22.27 6.99
CA SER A 262 18.03 21.03 6.20
C SER A 262 16.83 21.01 5.25
N PRO A 263 17.05 20.82 3.94
CA PRO A 263 15.96 20.68 2.97
C PRO A 263 15.03 19.51 3.28
N THR A 264 15.55 18.42 3.84
CA THR A 264 14.82 17.20 4.16
C THR A 264 14.01 17.28 5.44
N SER A 265 14.19 18.33 6.27
CA SER A 265 13.39 18.58 7.46
C SER A 265 12.17 19.48 7.21
N LYS A 266 12.16 20.23 6.10
CA LYS A 266 11.13 21.26 5.82
C LYS A 266 9.71 20.69 5.76
N GLY A 267 9.54 19.46 5.26
CA GLY A 267 8.24 18.80 5.20
C GLY A 267 7.75 18.39 6.59
N CYS A 268 8.62 17.84 7.44
CA CYS A 268 8.30 17.50 8.82
C CYS A 268 7.93 18.76 9.62
N HIS A 269 8.74 19.82 9.53
CA HIS A 269 8.45 21.11 10.18
C HIS A 269 7.09 21.68 9.75
N ARG A 270 6.75 21.55 8.47
CA ARG A 270 5.47 22.00 7.95
C ARG A 270 4.30 21.21 8.55
N LEU A 271 4.39 19.88 8.57
CA LEU A 271 3.36 19.04 9.19
C LEU A 271 3.12 19.44 10.67
N ILE A 272 4.21 19.67 11.42
CA ILE A 272 4.17 20.10 12.82
C ILE A 272 3.52 21.48 12.94
N ALA A 273 3.99 22.45 12.14
CA ALA A 273 3.47 23.83 12.18
C ALA A 273 1.98 23.92 11.78
N GLU A 274 1.52 23.08 10.85
CA GLU A 274 0.13 22.99 10.42
C GLU A 274 -0.73 22.16 11.39
N ARG A 275 -0.15 21.63 12.49
CA ARG A 275 -0.80 20.71 13.44
C ARG A 275 -1.36 19.46 12.77
N ALA A 276 -0.77 19.06 11.66
CA ALA A 276 -1.09 17.86 10.90
C ALA A 276 -0.27 16.64 11.36
N ALA A 277 0.72 16.84 12.22
CA ALA A 277 1.50 15.79 12.87
C ALA A 277 1.92 16.21 14.25
N GLU A 278 1.96 15.26 15.19
CA GLU A 278 2.59 15.41 16.49
C GLU A 278 4.12 15.36 16.33
N ILE A 279 4.80 16.24 17.06
CA ILE A 279 6.26 16.21 17.14
C ILE A 279 6.69 15.05 18.04
N VAL A 280 7.62 14.23 17.58
CA VAL A 280 8.24 13.19 18.39
C VAL A 280 9.76 13.42 18.41
N THR A 281 10.31 13.46 19.61
CA THR A 281 11.74 13.78 19.85
C THR A 281 12.53 12.56 20.30
N CYS A 282 11.84 11.52 20.72
CA CYS A 282 12.41 10.23 21.05
C CYS A 282 11.43 9.10 20.74
N VAL A 283 11.94 7.88 20.76
CA VAL A 283 11.13 6.66 20.53
C VAL A 283 10.01 6.52 21.55
N GLN A 284 10.26 6.85 22.81
CA GLN A 284 9.30 6.74 23.88
C GLN A 284 8.07 7.61 23.62
N ASP A 285 8.28 8.88 23.21
CA ASP A 285 7.20 9.81 22.84
C ASP A 285 6.27 9.18 21.78
N ALA A 286 6.86 8.57 20.74
CA ALA A 286 6.08 7.96 19.66
C ALA A 286 5.28 6.74 20.11
N VAL A 287 5.85 5.90 20.96
CA VAL A 287 5.17 4.70 21.49
C VAL A 287 4.01 5.11 22.41
N GLU A 288 4.23 6.07 23.31
CA GLU A 288 3.20 6.59 24.21
C GLU A 288 2.08 7.27 23.43
N PHE A 289 2.41 8.13 22.47
CA PHE A 289 1.42 8.84 21.66
C PHE A 289 0.49 7.89 20.91
N VAL A 290 1.03 6.83 20.33
CA VAL A 290 0.21 5.84 19.63
C VAL A 290 -0.55 4.96 20.62
N GLY A 291 0.01 4.66 21.79
CA GLY A 291 -0.65 3.86 22.85
C GLY A 291 -1.88 4.55 23.44
N VAL A 292 -1.87 5.89 23.57
CA VAL A 292 -3.00 6.68 24.09
C VAL A 292 -4.13 6.82 23.07
N ASN A 293 -3.83 6.78 21.77
CA ASN A 293 -4.78 7.00 20.69
C ASN A 293 -5.38 5.69 20.11
N GLN A 294 -5.30 4.60 20.82
CA GLN A 294 -5.94 3.31 20.54
C GLN A 294 -6.96 2.97 21.62
#